data_ea01f017d3f7ff89a924b8566800a08c
#
_entry.id   ea01f017d3f7ff89a924b8566800a08c
#
_cell.length_a   1.000
_cell.length_b   1.000
_cell.length_c   1.000
_cell.angle_alpha   90.00
_cell.angle_beta   90.00
_cell.angle_gamma   90.00
#
_symmetry.space_group_name_H-M   'P 1'
#
loop_
_entity.id
_entity.type
_entity.pdbx_description
1 polymer ?
#
loop_
_entity_poly.entity_id
_entity_poly.type
_entity_poly.pdbx_seq_one_letter_code
_entity_poly.pdbx_strand_id
1 'polypeptide(L)'
;MKLKDVFITVCERGLGVIAYVFPFVEISSYFGAKVFLSAESLPLQYFYRNFILNLVTVYQNNAYLSFALMIGIFFICSKGSLPLTKFVRFNVIQAILLYIICSCIGQVLGIYCPPIIRESTIGILLANFFYLGVLVLIAYASILIIFGRYPRIPVISEAARIQVQRSY
;
A
#
# COMPACT_ATOMS: atom_id res chain seq x y z
N MET A 1 32.83 7.66 2.07
CA MET A 1 31.47 7.83 1.52
C MET A 1 31.13 9.31 1.65
N LYS A 2 30.85 10.02 0.55
CA LYS A 2 30.59 11.46 0.61
C LYS A 2 29.20 11.70 1.24
N LEU A 3 29.04 12.75 2.05
CA LEU A 3 27.78 13.09 2.74
C LEU A 3 26.58 13.14 1.78
N LYS A 4 26.84 13.59 0.55
CA LYS A 4 25.86 13.63 -0.54
C LYS A 4 25.32 12.25 -0.93
N ASP A 5 26.18 11.21 -0.96
CA ASP A 5 25.77 9.86 -1.36
C ASP A 5 24.89 9.22 -0.28
N VAL A 6 25.20 9.50 1.00
CA VAL A 6 24.37 9.05 2.14
C VAL A 6 22.99 9.68 2.08
N PHE A 7 22.91 10.99 1.85
CA PHE A 7 21.66 11.71 1.78
C PHE A 7 20.77 11.21 0.63
N ILE A 8 21.32 11.01 -0.56
CA ILE A 8 20.58 10.45 -1.71
C ILE A 8 20.03 9.07 -1.36
N THR A 9 20.84 8.19 -0.78
CA THR A 9 20.43 6.83 -0.38
C THR A 9 19.28 6.86 0.64
N VAL A 10 19.32 7.77 1.62
CA VAL A 10 18.25 7.92 2.62
C VAL A 10 16.96 8.42 1.98
N CYS A 11 17.04 9.41 1.09
CA CYS A 11 15.88 9.92 0.36
C CYS A 11 15.23 8.83 -0.51
N GLU A 12 16.01 8.03 -1.22
CA GLU A 12 15.52 6.93 -2.05
C GLU A 12 14.77 5.88 -1.24
N ARG A 13 15.33 5.50 -0.08
CA ARG A 13 14.67 4.55 0.82
C ARG A 13 13.39 5.14 1.41
N GLY A 14 13.43 6.41 1.80
CA GLY A 14 12.24 7.13 2.29
C GLY A 14 11.11 7.16 1.26
N LEU A 15 11.41 7.53 0.02
CA LEU A 15 10.43 7.53 -1.08
C LEU A 15 9.87 6.13 -1.33
N GLY A 16 10.70 5.09 -1.28
CA GLY A 16 10.26 3.71 -1.42
C GLY A 16 9.28 3.29 -0.35
N VAL A 17 9.51 3.66 0.92
CA VAL A 17 8.61 3.35 2.04
C VAL A 17 7.31 4.16 1.95
N ILE A 18 7.40 5.47 1.63
CA ILE A 18 6.24 6.36 1.50
C ILE A 18 5.26 5.84 0.46
N ALA A 19 5.73 5.22 -0.62
CA ALA A 19 4.86 4.64 -1.63
C ALA A 19 3.90 3.58 -1.06
N TYR A 20 4.29 2.86 -0.01
CA TYR A 20 3.43 1.85 0.63
C TYR A 20 2.35 2.42 1.55
N VAL A 21 2.34 3.74 1.78
CA VAL A 21 1.22 4.41 2.46
C VAL A 21 -0.07 4.27 1.65
N PHE A 22 0.01 4.27 0.31
CA PHE A 22 -1.17 4.17 -0.55
C PHE A 22 -1.92 2.84 -0.39
N PRO A 23 -1.29 1.65 -0.56
CA PRO A 23 -1.99 0.38 -0.32
C PRO A 23 -2.42 0.22 1.13
N PHE A 24 -1.71 0.80 2.11
CA PHE A 24 -2.13 0.81 3.50
C PHE A 24 -3.44 1.57 3.71
N VAL A 25 -3.55 2.78 3.16
CA VAL A 25 -4.77 3.60 3.29
C VAL A 25 -5.93 2.96 2.54
N GLU A 26 -5.67 2.41 1.35
CA GLU A 26 -6.68 1.73 0.53
C GLU A 26 -7.30 0.56 1.28
N ILE A 27 -6.50 -0.39 1.79
CA ILE A 27 -7.02 -1.55 2.52
C ILE A 27 -7.69 -1.13 3.84
N SER A 28 -7.19 -0.06 4.49
CA SER A 28 -7.77 0.48 5.71
C SER A 28 -9.12 1.14 5.47
N SER A 29 -9.36 1.69 4.28
CA SER A 29 -10.64 2.30 3.91
C SER A 29 -11.78 1.29 3.83
N TYR A 30 -11.48 0.05 3.44
CA TYR A 30 -12.48 -1.04 3.33
C TYR A 30 -12.64 -1.84 4.62
N PHE A 31 -11.54 -2.16 5.30
CA PHE A 31 -11.53 -3.14 6.39
C PHE A 31 -11.08 -2.57 7.73
N GLY A 32 -10.39 -1.42 7.75
CA GLY A 32 -9.79 -0.87 8.96
C GLY A 32 -10.79 -0.67 10.10
N ALA A 33 -11.95 -0.06 9.82
CA ALA A 33 -12.98 0.14 10.83
C ALA A 33 -13.44 -1.19 11.45
N LYS A 34 -13.67 -2.23 10.63
CA LYS A 34 -14.11 -3.55 11.12
C LYS A 34 -13.07 -4.19 12.03
N VAL A 35 -11.80 -4.16 11.62
CA VAL A 35 -10.71 -4.80 12.36
C VAL A 35 -10.42 -4.10 13.68
N PHE A 36 -10.31 -2.77 13.66
CA PHE A 36 -9.92 -2.03 14.87
C PHE A 36 -11.08 -1.75 15.82
N LEU A 37 -12.29 -1.49 15.30
CA LEU A 37 -13.44 -1.19 16.17
C LEU A 37 -14.09 -2.44 16.75
N SER A 38 -13.90 -3.61 16.12
CA SER A 38 -14.32 -4.89 16.70
C SER A 38 -13.30 -5.45 17.71
N ALA A 39 -12.09 -4.89 17.76
CA ALA A 39 -11.10 -5.31 18.76
C ALA A 39 -11.52 -4.83 20.17
N GLU A 40 -11.45 -5.70 21.16
CA GLU A 40 -11.77 -5.36 22.57
C GLU A 40 -10.72 -4.44 23.19
N SER A 41 -9.62 -4.16 22.50
CA SER A 41 -8.49 -3.35 22.96
C SER A 41 -8.75 -1.86 22.78
N LEU A 42 -8.98 -1.15 23.87
CA LEU A 42 -9.14 0.32 23.91
C LEU A 42 -7.96 1.08 23.28
N PRO A 43 -6.67 0.72 23.50
CA PRO A 43 -5.54 1.40 22.87
C PRO A 43 -5.56 1.29 21.33
N LEU A 44 -5.95 0.13 20.78
CA LEU A 44 -6.05 -0.06 19.33
C LEU A 44 -7.16 0.77 18.71
N GLN A 45 -8.33 0.85 19.37
CA GLN A 45 -9.43 1.72 18.93
C GLN A 45 -9.03 3.19 18.97
N TYR A 46 -8.33 3.63 20.03
CA TYR A 46 -7.82 5.00 20.16
C TYR A 46 -6.83 5.34 19.05
N PHE A 47 -5.88 4.45 18.77
CA PHE A 47 -4.92 4.61 17.68
C PHE A 47 -5.61 4.72 16.32
N TYR A 48 -6.57 3.82 16.02
CA TYR A 48 -7.32 3.88 14.80
C TYR A 48 -8.07 5.21 14.62
N ARG A 49 -8.82 5.65 15.64
CA ARG A 49 -9.64 6.86 15.57
C ARG A 49 -8.81 8.13 15.38
N ASN A 50 -7.67 8.23 16.05
CA ASN A 50 -6.88 9.46 16.02
C ASN A 50 -5.91 9.55 14.84
N PHE A 51 -5.40 8.43 14.34
CA PHE A 51 -4.38 8.42 13.29
C PHE A 51 -4.90 7.87 11.97
N ILE A 52 -5.43 6.66 11.96
CA ILE A 52 -5.80 5.98 10.71
C ILE A 52 -7.08 6.57 10.13
N LEU A 53 -8.10 6.82 10.94
CA LEU A 53 -9.39 7.31 10.47
C LEU A 53 -9.27 8.67 9.77
N ASN A 54 -8.47 9.59 10.30
CA ASN A 54 -8.24 10.89 9.68
C ASN A 54 -7.60 10.74 8.29
N LEU A 55 -6.58 9.88 8.18
CA LEU A 55 -5.91 9.60 6.91
C LEU A 55 -6.88 8.98 5.88
N VAL A 56 -7.68 8.02 6.32
CA VAL A 56 -8.71 7.35 5.51
C VAL A 56 -9.78 8.35 5.05
N THR A 57 -10.23 9.24 5.93
CA THR A 57 -11.26 10.24 5.59
C THR A 57 -10.76 11.21 4.53
N VAL A 58 -9.52 11.73 4.68
CA VAL A 58 -8.91 12.59 3.66
C VAL A 58 -8.78 11.86 2.33
N TYR A 59 -8.38 10.60 2.36
CA TYR A 59 -8.26 9.77 1.17
C TYR A 59 -9.61 9.54 0.48
N GLN A 60 -10.65 9.14 1.23
CA GLN A 60 -11.99 8.87 0.68
C GLN A 60 -12.64 10.12 0.08
N ASN A 61 -12.46 11.28 0.71
CA ASN A 61 -12.97 12.55 0.18
C ASN A 61 -12.32 12.94 -1.16
N ASN A 62 -11.12 12.39 -1.45
CA ASN A 62 -10.37 12.67 -2.67
C ASN A 62 -10.06 11.38 -3.46
N ALA A 63 -10.91 10.35 -3.38
CA ALA A 63 -10.64 9.02 -3.93
C ALA A 63 -10.32 9.05 -5.44
N TYR A 64 -11.08 9.80 -6.23
CA TYR A 64 -10.85 9.93 -7.68
C TYR A 64 -9.51 10.62 -7.99
N LEU A 65 -9.16 11.65 -7.24
CA LEU A 65 -7.88 12.35 -7.40
C LEU A 65 -6.72 11.43 -7.00
N SER A 66 -6.86 10.70 -5.90
CA SER A 66 -5.87 9.72 -5.44
C SER A 66 -5.63 8.63 -6.47
N PHE A 67 -6.69 8.09 -7.06
CA PHE A 67 -6.61 7.10 -8.13
C PHE A 67 -5.94 7.65 -9.40
N ALA A 68 -6.32 8.86 -9.83
CA ALA A 68 -5.72 9.51 -10.98
C ALA A 68 -4.22 9.79 -10.77
N LEU A 69 -3.83 10.24 -9.57
CA LEU A 69 -2.43 10.44 -9.19
C LEU A 69 -1.64 9.13 -9.24
N MET A 70 -2.21 8.03 -8.73
CA MET A 70 -1.56 6.71 -8.76
C MET A 70 -1.31 6.22 -10.18
N ILE A 71 -2.28 6.39 -11.08
CA ILE A 71 -2.12 6.07 -12.50
C ILE A 71 -1.02 6.95 -13.12
N GLY A 72 -1.04 8.25 -12.85
CA GLY A 72 -0.01 9.19 -13.33
C GLY A 72 1.40 8.79 -12.87
N ILE A 73 1.58 8.49 -11.59
CA ILE A 73 2.85 8.04 -11.02
C ILE A 73 3.29 6.71 -11.67
N PHE A 74 2.35 5.77 -11.88
CA PHE A 74 2.64 4.51 -12.55
C PHE A 74 3.22 4.73 -13.96
N PHE A 75 2.58 5.57 -14.77
CA PHE A 75 3.07 5.86 -16.12
C PHE A 75 4.43 6.56 -16.12
N ILE A 76 4.65 7.52 -15.23
CA ILE A 76 5.91 8.23 -15.08
C ILE A 76 7.04 7.26 -14.67
N CYS A 77 6.80 6.41 -13.68
CA CYS A 77 7.77 5.43 -13.23
C CYS A 77 8.00 4.32 -14.25
N SER A 78 6.96 3.90 -14.96
CA SER A 78 7.05 2.87 -15.99
C SER A 78 7.84 3.36 -17.21
N LYS A 79 7.58 4.57 -17.70
CA LYS A 79 8.29 5.15 -18.86
C LYS A 79 9.71 5.63 -18.55
N GLY A 80 10.09 5.75 -17.27
CA GLY A 80 11.40 6.26 -16.89
C GLY A 80 11.61 7.75 -17.18
N SER A 81 10.53 8.51 -17.28
CA SER A 81 10.55 9.96 -17.60
C SER A 81 11.22 10.81 -16.52
N LEU A 82 11.28 10.33 -15.29
CA LEU A 82 11.98 11.01 -14.20
C LEU A 82 13.35 10.35 -13.94
N PRO A 83 14.35 11.15 -13.50
CA PRO A 83 15.69 10.67 -13.15
C PRO A 83 15.67 9.92 -11.79
N LEU A 84 14.74 8.96 -11.65
CA LEU A 84 14.63 8.12 -10.47
C LEU A 84 15.50 6.87 -10.63
N THR A 85 16.12 6.43 -9.55
CA THR A 85 16.89 5.19 -9.55
C THR A 85 15.99 3.98 -9.80
N LYS A 86 16.58 2.91 -10.33
CA LYS A 86 15.87 1.63 -10.53
C LYS A 86 15.25 1.12 -9.24
N PHE A 87 15.90 1.38 -8.10
CA PHE A 87 15.42 0.98 -6.78
C PHE A 87 14.10 1.68 -6.42
N VAL A 88 14.03 3.01 -6.55
CA VAL A 88 12.83 3.77 -6.26
C VAL A 88 11.69 3.38 -7.21
N ARG A 89 11.97 3.34 -8.51
CA ARG A 89 10.97 2.96 -9.52
C ARG A 89 10.37 1.58 -9.26
N PHE A 90 11.21 0.59 -8.94
CA PHE A 90 10.75 -0.75 -8.60
C PHE A 90 9.79 -0.74 -7.40
N ASN A 91 10.19 -0.08 -6.31
CA ASN A 91 9.38 -0.04 -5.08
C ASN A 91 8.05 0.71 -5.29
N VAL A 92 8.08 1.82 -6.02
CA VAL A 92 6.87 2.58 -6.35
C VAL A 92 5.91 1.76 -7.21
N ILE A 93 6.40 1.12 -8.28
CA ILE A 93 5.55 0.27 -9.14
C ILE A 93 4.98 -0.91 -8.34
N GLN A 94 5.79 -1.52 -7.47
CA GLN A 94 5.35 -2.62 -6.62
C GLN A 94 4.26 -2.18 -5.63
N ALA A 95 4.40 -1.00 -5.03
CA ALA A 95 3.39 -0.43 -4.14
C ALA A 95 2.08 -0.12 -4.89
N ILE A 96 2.15 0.39 -6.12
CA ILE A 96 0.97 0.65 -6.96
C ILE A 96 0.26 -0.65 -7.34
N LEU A 97 0.99 -1.69 -7.72
CA LEU A 97 0.39 -3.00 -8.01
C LEU A 97 -0.30 -3.59 -6.77
N LEU A 98 0.32 -3.47 -5.59
CA LEU A 98 -0.30 -3.87 -4.33
C LEU A 98 -1.56 -3.04 -4.03
N TYR A 99 -1.53 -1.72 -4.28
CA TYR A 99 -2.68 -0.84 -4.15
C TYR A 99 -3.85 -1.30 -5.03
N ILE A 100 -3.61 -1.63 -6.31
CA ILE A 100 -4.64 -2.13 -7.22
C ILE A 100 -5.25 -3.44 -6.70
N ILE A 101 -4.44 -4.36 -6.19
CA ILE A 101 -4.91 -5.61 -5.60
C ILE A 101 -5.78 -5.33 -4.36
N CYS A 102 -5.34 -4.42 -3.48
CA CYS A 102 -6.13 -4.01 -2.31
C CYS A 102 -7.47 -3.40 -2.70
N SER A 103 -7.49 -2.56 -3.73
CA SER A 103 -8.71 -1.95 -4.26
C SER A 103 -9.67 -3.01 -4.83
N CYS A 104 -9.18 -3.94 -5.63
CA CYS A 104 -9.99 -5.05 -6.15
C CYS A 104 -10.59 -5.91 -5.03
N ILE A 105 -9.78 -6.33 -4.07
CA ILE A 105 -10.25 -7.13 -2.92
C ILE A 105 -11.26 -6.32 -2.09
N GLY A 106 -10.95 -5.05 -1.82
CA GLY A 106 -11.81 -4.16 -1.06
C GLY A 106 -13.16 -3.93 -1.71
N GLN A 107 -13.21 -3.73 -3.02
CA GLN A 107 -14.46 -3.59 -3.77
C GLN A 107 -15.27 -4.89 -3.75
N VAL A 108 -14.65 -6.03 -4.04
CA VAL A 108 -15.34 -7.32 -4.09
C VAL A 108 -15.93 -7.67 -2.72
N LEU A 109 -15.15 -7.62 -1.65
CA LEU A 109 -15.58 -8.03 -0.32
C LEU A 109 -16.26 -6.91 0.48
N GLY A 110 -15.85 -5.66 0.25
CA GLY A 110 -16.36 -4.52 1.00
C GLY A 110 -17.66 -3.93 0.45
N ILE A 111 -17.85 -3.93 -0.88
CA ILE A 111 -18.97 -3.27 -1.55
C ILE A 111 -19.93 -4.29 -2.16
N TYR A 112 -19.42 -5.19 -3.02
CA TYR A 112 -20.29 -6.11 -3.78
C TYR A 112 -20.75 -7.33 -2.99
N CYS A 113 -20.03 -7.70 -1.91
CA CYS A 113 -20.48 -8.80 -1.07
C CYS A 113 -21.76 -8.44 -0.31
N PRO A 114 -22.84 -9.28 -0.37
CA PRO A 114 -24.08 -9.02 0.33
C PRO A 114 -23.86 -8.77 1.84
N PRO A 115 -24.63 -7.85 2.46
CA PRO A 115 -24.47 -7.53 3.90
C PRO A 115 -24.54 -8.76 4.81
N ILE A 116 -25.41 -9.73 4.49
CA ILE A 116 -25.55 -10.97 5.25
C ILE A 116 -24.24 -11.76 5.32
N ILE A 117 -23.49 -11.84 4.20
CA ILE A 117 -22.20 -12.52 4.16
C ILE A 117 -21.12 -11.63 4.78
N ARG A 118 -21.13 -10.36 4.46
CA ARG A 118 -20.15 -9.38 4.92
C ARG A 118 -20.13 -9.21 6.45
N GLU A 119 -21.31 -9.30 7.09
CA GLU A 119 -21.48 -9.16 8.54
C GLU A 119 -21.46 -10.50 9.27
N SER A 120 -21.40 -11.62 8.53
CA SER A 120 -21.23 -12.94 9.12
C SER A 120 -19.83 -13.12 9.72
N THR A 121 -19.68 -14.10 10.60
CA THR A 121 -18.39 -14.49 11.18
C THR A 121 -17.33 -14.76 10.09
N ILE A 122 -17.74 -15.41 8.99
CA ILE A 122 -16.86 -15.70 7.86
C ILE A 122 -16.40 -14.40 7.18
N GLY A 123 -17.31 -13.45 6.95
CA GLY A 123 -16.98 -12.16 6.36
C GLY A 123 -16.00 -11.34 7.22
N ILE A 124 -16.17 -11.38 8.53
CA ILE A 124 -15.25 -10.72 9.48
C ILE A 124 -13.88 -11.40 9.47
N LEU A 125 -13.84 -12.73 9.48
CA LEU A 125 -12.58 -13.49 9.40
C LEU A 125 -11.83 -13.22 8.09
N LEU A 126 -12.53 -13.17 6.96
CA LEU A 126 -11.92 -12.82 5.66
C LEU A 126 -11.38 -11.39 5.65
N ALA A 127 -12.15 -10.43 6.18
CA ALA A 127 -11.69 -9.04 6.29
C ALA A 127 -10.41 -8.94 7.13
N ASN A 128 -10.38 -9.60 8.30
CA ASN A 128 -9.20 -9.66 9.16
C ASN A 128 -8.01 -10.32 8.45
N PHE A 129 -8.24 -11.44 7.77
CA PHE A 129 -7.19 -12.16 7.04
C PHE A 129 -6.54 -11.29 5.95
N PHE A 130 -7.35 -10.65 5.09
CA PHE A 130 -6.83 -9.79 4.03
C PHE A 130 -6.16 -8.53 4.60
N TYR A 131 -6.77 -7.90 5.60
CA TYR A 131 -6.21 -6.71 6.21
C TYR A 131 -4.84 -6.99 6.84
N LEU A 132 -4.75 -7.99 7.72
CA LEU A 132 -3.50 -8.37 8.38
C LEU A 132 -2.47 -8.90 7.39
N GLY A 133 -2.88 -9.67 6.39
CA GLY A 133 -2.00 -10.15 5.33
C GLY A 133 -1.34 -9.00 4.57
N VAL A 134 -2.10 -7.98 4.19
CA VAL A 134 -1.56 -6.79 3.52
C VAL A 134 -0.64 -5.99 4.45
N LEU A 135 -1.00 -5.84 5.74
CA LEU A 135 -0.12 -5.17 6.71
C LEU A 135 1.23 -5.88 6.85
N VAL A 136 1.23 -7.20 6.91
CA VAL A 136 2.47 -8.00 6.96
C VAL A 136 3.31 -7.79 5.70
N LEU A 137 2.68 -7.77 4.51
CA LEU A 137 3.39 -7.51 3.25
C LEU A 137 4.00 -6.10 3.21
N ILE A 138 3.27 -5.09 3.68
CA ILE A 138 3.76 -3.71 3.75
C ILE A 138 4.92 -3.60 4.75
N ALA A 139 4.80 -4.20 5.92
CA ALA A 139 5.86 -4.21 6.93
C ALA A 139 7.12 -4.92 6.39
N TYR A 140 6.97 -6.10 5.79
CA TYR A 140 8.04 -6.84 5.13
C TYR A 140 8.76 -6.00 4.07
N ALA A 141 7.99 -5.39 3.17
CA ALA A 141 8.55 -4.55 2.12
C ALA A 141 9.28 -3.34 2.70
N SER A 142 8.68 -2.62 3.65
CA SER A 142 9.27 -1.44 4.28
C SER A 142 10.58 -1.76 5.00
N ILE A 143 10.64 -2.87 5.73
CA ILE A 143 11.87 -3.32 6.40
C ILE A 143 12.98 -3.56 5.36
N LEU A 144 12.71 -4.29 4.28
CA LEU A 144 13.72 -4.56 3.25
C LEU A 144 14.18 -3.29 2.54
N ILE A 145 13.28 -2.34 2.27
CA ILE A 145 13.61 -1.06 1.65
C ILE A 145 14.55 -0.25 2.55
N ILE A 146 14.29 -0.21 3.86
CA ILE A 146 15.16 0.47 4.84
C ILE A 146 16.57 -0.14 4.80
N PHE A 147 16.69 -1.45 4.66
CA PHE A 147 17.96 -2.13 4.48
C PHE A 147 18.56 -2.00 3.06
N GLY A 148 17.91 -1.30 2.14
CA GLY A 148 18.35 -1.13 0.76
C GLY A 148 18.24 -2.40 -0.09
N ARG A 149 17.37 -3.33 0.30
CA ARG A 149 17.09 -4.57 -0.43
C ARG A 149 15.80 -4.49 -1.21
N TYR A 150 15.73 -5.17 -2.34
CA TYR A 150 14.50 -5.29 -3.13
C TYR A 150 13.54 -6.28 -2.45
N PRO A 151 12.33 -5.86 -2.05
CA PRO A 151 11.33 -6.78 -1.50
C PRO A 151 10.88 -7.76 -2.58
N ARG A 152 10.70 -9.03 -2.17
CA ARG A 152 10.25 -10.11 -3.06
C ARG A 152 8.84 -10.54 -2.68
N ILE A 153 7.84 -9.78 -3.14
CA ILE A 153 6.43 -10.17 -2.98
C ILE A 153 6.08 -11.06 -4.18
N PRO A 154 5.61 -12.30 -3.97
CA PRO A 154 5.27 -13.23 -5.06
C PRO A 154 4.36 -12.55 -6.10
N VAL A 155 4.55 -12.83 -7.38
CA VAL A 155 3.81 -12.29 -8.52
C VAL A 155 4.05 -10.78 -8.72
N ILE A 156 3.84 -9.96 -7.69
CA ILE A 156 3.93 -8.49 -7.75
C ILE A 156 5.35 -8.04 -8.10
N SER A 157 6.37 -8.66 -7.50
CA SER A 157 7.77 -8.30 -7.75
C SER A 157 8.21 -8.62 -9.18
N GLU A 158 7.73 -9.72 -9.75
CA GLU A 158 8.02 -10.06 -11.14
C GLU A 158 7.39 -9.06 -12.10
N ALA A 159 6.11 -8.73 -11.90
CA ALA A 159 5.41 -7.73 -12.69
C ALA A 159 6.10 -6.36 -12.61
N ALA A 160 6.51 -5.93 -11.41
CA ALA A 160 7.24 -4.68 -11.22
C ALA A 160 8.61 -4.70 -11.93
N ARG A 161 9.33 -5.83 -11.88
CA ARG A 161 10.63 -5.99 -12.56
C ARG A 161 10.50 -5.88 -14.07
N ILE A 162 9.53 -6.57 -14.67
CA ILE A 162 9.26 -6.52 -16.10
C ILE A 162 8.98 -5.08 -16.54
N GLN A 163 8.18 -4.35 -15.75
CA GLN A 163 7.80 -2.99 -16.06
C GLN A 163 8.98 -2.01 -15.99
N VAL A 164 9.89 -2.19 -15.01
CA VAL A 164 11.11 -1.39 -14.90
C VAL A 164 12.12 -1.73 -16.00
N GLN A 165 12.19 -2.99 -16.46
CA GLN A 165 13.12 -3.41 -17.51
C GLN A 165 12.67 -2.97 -18.91
N ARG A 166 11.37 -2.87 -19.18
CA ARG A 166 10.84 -2.44 -20.50
C ARG A 166 11.15 -0.98 -20.86
N SER A 167 11.59 -0.19 -19.91
CA SER A 167 11.83 1.24 -20.08
C SER A 167 13.30 1.59 -20.42
N TYR A 168 14.06 0.61 -20.95
CA TYR A 168 15.42 0.80 -21.46
C TYR A 168 15.55 0.27 -22.88
#